data_ddb88a9a2bb8d9b189a2b949d82ac2c3
#
_entry.id   ddb88a9a2bb8d9b189a2b949d82ac2c3
#
_cell.length_a   1.000
_cell.length_b   1.000
_cell.length_c   1.000
_cell.angle_alpha   90.00
_cell.angle_beta   90.00
_cell.angle_gamma   90.00
#
_symmetry.space_group_name_H-M   'P 1'
#
loop_
_entity.id
_entity.type
_entity.pdbx_description
1 polymer ?
#
loop_
_entity_poly.entity_id
_entity_poly.type
_entity_poly.pdbx_seq_one_letter_code
_entity_poly.pdbx_strand_id
1 'polypeptide(L)'
;MSPEYQGETSVVWRGMALAMVLTGAAGAQSSDGSFMSSRRFMQRDGEVIYRTVCQGCHMAEAQGAFGAGAYPALANNPKLAVSGYPVLVVVNGSKGMPPFGALLDDEQVAAVVNYVRSHFGNSYPDSVSLEDVKAARP
;
A
#
# COMPACT_ATOMS: atom_id res chain seq x y z
N MET A 1 66.99 -18.31 13.19
CA MET A 1 67.10 -18.76 14.57
C MET A 1 65.69 -19.19 15.03
N SER A 2 65.45 -20.50 14.94
CA SER A 2 64.28 -21.17 15.60
C SER A 2 64.55 -21.31 17.08
N PRO A 3 63.58 -21.60 17.93
CA PRO A 3 63.15 -23.00 18.11
C PRO A 3 61.61 -23.13 18.20
N GLU A 4 61.12 -24.11 17.58
CA GLU A 4 60.46 -25.37 18.01
C GLU A 4 59.95 -25.42 19.46
N TYR A 5 58.64 -25.62 19.60
CA TYR A 5 58.08 -26.24 20.77
C TYR A 5 57.11 -27.36 20.36
N GLN A 6 57.59 -28.60 20.48
CA GLN A 6 56.79 -29.80 20.40
C GLN A 6 56.18 -30.06 21.79
N GLY A 7 54.96 -30.49 21.82
CA GLY A 7 54.29 -30.96 23.03
C GLY A 7 53.09 -31.80 22.69
N GLU A 8 53.35 -33.06 22.39
CA GLU A 8 52.33 -34.12 22.34
C GLU A 8 51.75 -34.38 23.74
N THR A 9 50.45 -34.38 23.85
CA THR A 9 49.78 -35.23 24.83
C THR A 9 48.50 -35.78 24.26
N SER A 10 48.60 -37.04 23.87
CA SER A 10 47.50 -37.93 23.55
C SER A 10 46.62 -38.17 24.78
N VAL A 11 45.39 -37.72 24.76
CA VAL A 11 44.35 -38.17 25.69
C VAL A 11 43.30 -38.96 24.94
N VAL A 12 43.43 -40.25 25.03
CA VAL A 12 42.43 -41.22 24.56
C VAL A 12 41.24 -41.18 25.52
N TRP A 13 40.12 -40.62 25.12
CA TRP A 13 38.86 -40.82 25.81
C TRP A 13 37.98 -41.79 25.01
N ARG A 14 38.02 -43.03 25.48
CA ARG A 14 37.00 -44.05 25.17
C ARG A 14 35.79 -43.71 26.04
N GLY A 15 34.64 -43.51 25.45
CA GLY A 15 33.43 -43.40 26.27
C GLY A 15 32.19 -42.96 25.53
N MET A 16 31.45 -43.96 25.14
CA MET A 16 29.98 -43.99 25.18
C MET A 16 29.22 -43.14 24.17
N ALA A 17 28.87 -43.81 23.09
CA ALA A 17 27.81 -43.42 22.19
C ALA A 17 26.45 -43.42 22.92
N LEU A 18 25.88 -42.25 23.14
CA LEU A 18 24.46 -42.12 23.48
C LEU A 18 23.77 -41.47 22.26
N ALA A 19 23.19 -42.30 21.40
CA ALA A 19 22.38 -41.89 20.29
C ALA A 19 21.07 -41.32 20.83
N MET A 20 20.97 -40.00 20.99
CA MET A 20 19.69 -39.30 21.14
C MET A 20 19.10 -39.07 19.77
N VAL A 21 18.18 -39.95 19.39
CA VAL A 21 17.28 -39.73 18.24
C VAL A 21 16.30 -38.62 18.65
N LEU A 22 16.63 -37.38 18.33
CA LEU A 22 15.65 -36.28 18.34
C LEU A 22 14.80 -36.42 17.08
N THR A 23 13.65 -37.09 17.24
CA THR A 23 12.55 -36.94 16.26
C THR A 23 12.03 -35.52 16.32
N GLY A 24 12.66 -34.63 15.55
CA GLY A 24 12.13 -33.32 15.26
C GLY A 24 10.87 -33.46 14.43
N ALA A 25 9.70 -33.34 15.06
CA ALA A 25 8.47 -33.09 14.34
C ALA A 25 8.63 -31.73 13.59
N ALA A 26 8.94 -31.82 12.31
CA ALA A 26 8.82 -30.67 11.41
C ALA A 26 7.33 -30.31 11.35
N GLY A 27 6.92 -29.38 12.22
CA GLY A 27 5.65 -28.70 12.08
C GLY A 27 5.71 -27.94 10.77
N ALA A 28 5.05 -28.44 9.75
CA ALA A 28 4.72 -27.67 8.56
C ALA A 28 3.90 -26.48 9.03
N GLN A 29 4.53 -25.32 9.20
CA GLN A 29 3.82 -24.06 9.31
C GLN A 29 3.24 -23.82 7.92
N SER A 30 1.97 -24.15 7.78
CA SER A 30 1.14 -23.65 6.69
C SER A 30 1.22 -22.14 6.80
N SER A 31 2.03 -21.51 5.98
CA SER A 31 1.92 -20.09 5.72
C SER A 31 0.58 -19.91 5.01
N ASP A 32 -0.48 -19.82 5.83
CA ASP A 32 -1.80 -19.47 5.35
C ASP A 32 -1.65 -18.21 4.53
N GLY A 33 -2.02 -18.31 3.25
CA GLY A 33 -2.10 -17.20 2.31
C GLY A 33 -3.14 -16.14 2.70
N SER A 34 -3.32 -15.94 4.00
CA SER A 34 -4.24 -14.97 4.61
C SER A 34 -3.71 -13.53 4.57
N PHE A 35 -2.58 -13.28 3.88
CA PHE A 35 -2.10 -11.90 3.71
C PHE A 35 -2.97 -11.06 2.76
N MET A 36 -3.91 -11.69 2.05
CA MET A 36 -4.92 -11.00 1.22
C MET A 36 -6.27 -10.90 1.92
N SER A 37 -6.38 -11.27 3.19
CA SER A 37 -7.57 -11.01 3.99
C SER A 37 -7.67 -9.50 4.23
N SER A 38 -8.34 -8.80 3.31
CA SER A 38 -9.13 -7.58 3.54
C SER A 38 -8.62 -6.71 4.70
N ARG A 39 -7.36 -6.23 4.65
CA ARG A 39 -7.05 -5.00 5.37
C ARG A 39 -7.80 -3.91 4.64
N ARG A 40 -9.09 -3.81 4.95
CA ARG A 40 -9.88 -2.65 4.59
C ARG A 40 -9.07 -1.45 5.01
N PHE A 41 -8.71 -0.62 4.05
CA PHE A 41 -8.04 0.64 4.34
C PHE A 41 -8.90 1.43 5.33
N MET A 42 -8.40 1.64 6.55
CA MET A 42 -9.23 2.14 7.66
C MET A 42 -9.29 3.67 7.76
N GLN A 43 -8.49 4.38 6.97
CA GLN A 43 -8.44 5.84 7.02
C GLN A 43 -9.69 6.44 6.38
N ARG A 44 -10.27 7.46 7.04
CA ARG A 44 -11.48 8.16 6.57
C ARG A 44 -11.23 9.65 6.30
N ASP A 45 -10.08 10.14 6.68
CA ASP A 45 -9.67 11.50 6.40
C ASP A 45 -9.16 11.62 4.96
N GLY A 46 -9.71 12.57 4.21
CA GLY A 46 -9.41 12.76 2.79
C GLY A 46 -7.95 13.09 2.50
N GLU A 47 -7.30 13.88 3.39
CA GLU A 47 -5.88 14.18 3.27
C GLU A 47 -5.03 12.94 3.47
N VAL A 48 -5.34 12.15 4.52
CA VAL A 48 -4.60 10.92 4.82
C VAL A 48 -4.77 9.92 3.67
N ILE A 49 -5.97 9.79 3.12
CA ILE A 49 -6.21 8.93 1.94
C ILE A 49 -5.39 9.41 0.75
N TYR A 50 -5.42 10.72 0.45
CA TYR A 50 -4.63 11.30 -0.63
C TYR A 50 -3.14 10.98 -0.48
N ARG A 51 -2.57 11.25 0.68
CA ARG A 51 -1.15 11.01 0.97
C ARG A 51 -0.75 9.54 0.91
N THR A 52 -1.66 8.64 1.24
CA THR A 52 -1.37 7.20 1.30
C THR A 52 -1.57 6.52 -0.05
N VAL A 53 -2.58 6.93 -0.82
CA VAL A 53 -3.01 6.22 -2.02
C VAL A 53 -2.71 7.01 -3.30
N CYS A 54 -2.97 8.31 -3.31
CA CYS A 54 -3.00 9.11 -4.55
C CYS A 54 -1.67 9.79 -4.87
N GLN A 55 -0.98 10.32 -3.85
CA GLN A 55 0.24 11.11 -4.06
C GLN A 55 1.39 10.34 -4.71
N GLY A 56 1.40 9.01 -4.63
CA GLY A 56 2.42 8.18 -5.28
C GLY A 56 2.48 8.39 -6.80
N CYS A 57 1.34 8.75 -7.40
CA CYS A 57 1.23 9.07 -8.82
C CYS A 57 1.00 10.56 -9.06
N HIS A 58 0.16 11.21 -8.24
CA HIS A 58 -0.23 12.61 -8.44
C HIS A 58 0.70 13.61 -7.75
N MET A 59 1.73 13.15 -7.02
CA MET A 59 2.70 13.92 -6.24
C MET A 59 2.10 14.62 -5.01
N ALA A 60 2.95 15.03 -4.06
CA ALA A 60 2.51 15.58 -2.78
C ALA A 60 1.68 16.86 -2.93
N GLU A 61 2.04 17.70 -3.90
CA GLU A 61 1.35 18.97 -4.20
C GLU A 61 0.36 18.83 -5.36
N ALA A 62 -0.03 17.61 -5.71
CA ALA A 62 -0.98 17.29 -6.77
C ALA A 62 -0.62 17.85 -8.16
N GLN A 63 0.65 18.20 -8.41
CA GLN A 63 1.14 18.77 -9.65
C GLN A 63 1.25 17.75 -10.80
N GLY A 64 1.08 16.45 -10.50
CA GLY A 64 1.30 15.39 -11.47
C GLY A 64 2.76 15.21 -11.83
N ALA A 65 3.03 14.33 -12.79
CA ALA A 65 4.38 14.07 -13.28
C ALA A 65 4.38 13.63 -14.73
N PHE A 66 5.51 13.87 -15.41
CA PHE A 66 5.78 13.40 -16.77
C PHE A 66 7.14 12.67 -16.79
N GLY A 67 7.20 11.57 -17.53
CA GLY A 67 8.40 10.76 -17.66
C GLY A 67 8.07 9.48 -18.42
N ALA A 68 8.38 8.31 -17.86
CA ALA A 68 7.99 7.02 -18.42
C ALA A 68 6.46 6.84 -18.49
N GLY A 69 5.69 7.64 -17.73
CA GLY A 69 4.24 7.78 -17.76
C GLY A 69 3.83 9.25 -17.63
N ALA A 70 2.56 9.53 -17.85
CA ALA A 70 1.95 10.84 -17.65
C ALA A 70 0.89 10.75 -16.56
N TYR A 71 1.15 11.39 -15.43
CA TYR A 71 0.22 11.51 -14.31
C TYR A 71 -0.36 12.92 -14.30
N PRO A 72 -1.67 13.08 -14.52
CA PRO A 72 -2.26 14.40 -14.66
C PRO A 72 -2.18 15.19 -13.35
N ALA A 73 -1.98 16.50 -13.47
CA ALA A 73 -2.13 17.40 -12.33
C ALA A 73 -3.58 17.40 -11.84
N LEU A 74 -3.74 17.35 -10.53
CA LEU A 74 -5.00 17.57 -9.84
C LEU A 74 -5.07 19.00 -9.28
N ALA A 75 -3.91 19.64 -9.10
CA ALA A 75 -3.81 21.04 -8.71
C ALA A 75 -4.37 21.96 -9.80
N ASN A 76 -5.18 22.96 -9.40
CA ASN A 76 -5.82 23.93 -10.29
C ASN A 76 -6.50 23.27 -11.51
N ASN A 77 -7.18 22.15 -11.32
CA ASN A 77 -7.68 21.32 -12.41
C ASN A 77 -9.18 21.60 -12.65
N PRO A 78 -9.55 22.27 -13.77
CA PRO A 78 -10.94 22.61 -14.05
C PRO A 78 -11.85 21.40 -14.30
N LYS A 79 -11.30 20.22 -14.61
CA LYS A 79 -12.09 19.00 -14.75
C LYS A 79 -12.73 18.54 -13.44
N LEU A 80 -12.17 18.98 -12.31
CA LEU A 80 -12.71 18.67 -10.97
C LEU A 80 -13.96 19.51 -10.63
N ALA A 81 -14.31 20.50 -11.45
CA ALA A 81 -15.51 21.32 -11.24
C ALA A 81 -16.80 20.47 -11.29
N VAL A 82 -16.84 19.45 -12.13
CA VAL A 82 -17.95 18.49 -12.19
C VAL A 82 -17.67 17.34 -11.22
N SER A 83 -18.34 17.34 -10.05
CA SER A 83 -18.08 16.43 -8.94
C SER A 83 -18.15 14.94 -9.32
N GLY A 84 -19.05 14.56 -10.19
CA GLY A 84 -19.19 13.17 -10.68
C GLY A 84 -17.98 12.67 -11.47
N TYR A 85 -17.23 13.55 -12.14
CA TYR A 85 -16.07 13.14 -12.95
C TYR A 85 -14.95 12.49 -12.09
N PRO A 86 -14.41 13.14 -11.05
CA PRO A 86 -13.40 12.52 -10.22
C PRO A 86 -13.93 11.29 -9.46
N VAL A 87 -15.20 11.24 -9.09
CA VAL A 87 -15.82 10.06 -8.47
C VAL A 87 -15.76 8.87 -9.42
N LEU A 88 -16.23 9.03 -10.66
CA LEU A 88 -16.17 7.97 -11.67
C LEU A 88 -14.75 7.47 -11.93
N VAL A 89 -13.78 8.40 -12.01
CA VAL A 89 -12.37 8.05 -12.24
C VAL A 89 -11.78 7.29 -11.07
N VAL A 90 -12.05 7.70 -9.83
CA VAL A 90 -11.56 7.00 -8.64
C VAL A 90 -12.17 5.61 -8.51
N VAL A 91 -13.47 5.49 -8.72
CA VAL A 91 -14.18 4.21 -8.56
C VAL A 91 -13.79 3.21 -9.65
N ASN A 92 -13.81 3.64 -10.92
CA ASN A 92 -13.71 2.73 -12.07
C ASN A 92 -12.32 2.73 -12.73
N GLY A 93 -11.43 3.63 -12.33
CA GLY A 93 -10.16 3.85 -13.01
C GLY A 93 -10.31 4.59 -14.34
N SER A 94 -9.20 5.00 -14.92
CA SER A 94 -9.17 5.60 -16.25
C SER A 94 -7.76 5.50 -16.85
N LYS A 95 -7.64 4.94 -18.05
CA LYS A 95 -6.34 4.76 -18.73
C LYS A 95 -5.33 4.03 -17.81
N GLY A 96 -4.24 4.71 -17.42
CA GLY A 96 -3.23 4.17 -16.51
C GLY A 96 -3.58 4.28 -15.01
N MET A 97 -4.66 4.96 -14.64
CA MET A 97 -5.11 5.02 -13.25
C MET A 97 -5.94 3.78 -12.92
N PRO A 98 -5.54 2.98 -11.93
CA PRO A 98 -6.30 1.80 -11.55
C PRO A 98 -7.63 2.16 -10.87
N PRO A 99 -8.62 1.24 -10.86
CA PRO A 99 -9.85 1.42 -10.10
C PRO A 99 -9.60 1.23 -8.60
N PHE A 100 -10.06 2.18 -7.79
CA PHE A 100 -9.98 2.10 -6.33
C PHE A 100 -11.31 1.73 -5.68
N GLY A 101 -12.37 1.53 -6.44
CA GLY A 101 -13.69 1.19 -5.92
C GLY A 101 -13.75 -0.10 -5.08
N ALA A 102 -12.84 -1.05 -5.32
CA ALA A 102 -12.74 -2.26 -4.50
C ALA A 102 -11.93 -2.04 -3.21
N LEU A 103 -11.03 -1.03 -3.18
CA LEU A 103 -10.16 -0.72 -2.06
C LEU A 103 -10.80 0.28 -1.09
N LEU A 104 -11.47 1.29 -1.63
CA LEU A 104 -12.07 2.39 -0.88
C LEU A 104 -13.60 2.22 -0.80
N ASP A 105 -14.15 2.38 0.39
CA ASP A 105 -15.61 2.46 0.56
C ASP A 105 -16.16 3.84 0.11
N ASP A 106 -17.49 4.00 0.16
CA ASP A 106 -18.14 5.20 -0.35
C ASP A 106 -17.75 6.46 0.43
N GLU A 107 -17.60 6.34 1.76
CA GLU A 107 -17.17 7.45 2.61
C GLU A 107 -15.75 7.88 2.27
N GLN A 108 -14.87 6.93 2.03
CA GLN A 108 -13.47 7.16 1.70
C GLN A 108 -13.32 7.81 0.32
N VAL A 109 -14.08 7.35 -0.66
CA VAL A 109 -14.10 7.97 -2.00
C VAL A 109 -14.62 9.39 -1.91
N ALA A 110 -15.74 9.62 -1.22
CA ALA A 110 -16.28 10.97 -1.02
C ALA A 110 -15.27 11.88 -0.30
N ALA A 111 -14.63 11.39 0.76
CA ALA A 111 -13.66 12.16 1.55
C ALA A 111 -12.45 12.60 0.70
N VAL A 112 -11.82 11.69 -0.04
CA VAL A 112 -10.64 12.03 -0.84
C VAL A 112 -10.98 12.90 -2.05
N VAL A 113 -12.13 12.70 -2.69
CA VAL A 113 -12.57 13.54 -3.79
C VAL A 113 -12.88 14.96 -3.31
N ASN A 114 -13.56 15.11 -2.18
CA ASN A 114 -13.83 16.42 -1.58
C ASN A 114 -12.53 17.11 -1.15
N TYR A 115 -11.57 16.38 -0.58
CA TYR A 115 -10.27 16.93 -0.24
C TYR A 115 -9.56 17.50 -1.47
N VAL A 116 -9.45 16.75 -2.55
CA VAL A 116 -8.78 17.21 -3.77
C VAL A 116 -9.51 18.38 -4.40
N ARG A 117 -10.85 18.42 -4.37
CA ARG A 117 -11.67 19.48 -4.93
C ARG A 117 -11.62 20.79 -4.12
N SER A 118 -11.18 20.74 -2.88
CA SER A 118 -11.06 21.92 -2.00
C SER A 118 -9.63 22.34 -1.70
N HIS A 119 -8.63 21.58 -2.15
CA HIS A 119 -7.20 21.81 -1.90
C HIS A 119 -6.40 21.93 -3.21
N PHE A 120 -5.12 22.17 -3.08
CA PHE A 120 -4.20 22.28 -4.23
C PHE A 120 -4.59 23.37 -5.24
N GLY A 121 -5.11 24.50 -4.74
CA GLY A 121 -5.59 25.60 -5.59
C GLY A 121 -6.98 25.38 -6.20
N ASN A 122 -7.62 24.25 -5.92
CA ASN A 122 -9.02 24.04 -6.26
C ASN A 122 -9.93 24.63 -5.15
N SER A 123 -11.10 25.15 -5.54
CA SER A 123 -12.09 25.72 -4.62
C SER A 123 -13.49 25.50 -5.18
N TYR A 124 -13.92 24.24 -5.24
CA TYR A 124 -15.26 23.88 -5.74
C TYR A 124 -16.22 23.74 -4.55
N PRO A 125 -17.35 24.49 -4.55
CA PRO A 125 -18.17 24.65 -3.36
C PRO A 125 -19.10 23.47 -3.06
N ASP A 126 -19.46 22.69 -4.08
CA ASP A 126 -20.32 21.52 -3.94
C ASP A 126 -19.54 20.31 -3.40
N SER A 127 -20.14 19.59 -2.48
CA SER A 127 -19.55 18.39 -1.90
C SER A 127 -20.13 17.13 -2.55
N VAL A 128 -19.25 16.16 -2.76
CA VAL A 128 -19.63 14.77 -3.13
C VAL A 128 -20.28 14.08 -1.94
N SER A 129 -21.47 13.54 -2.15
CA SER A 129 -22.20 12.73 -1.17
C SER A 129 -21.91 11.23 -1.30
N LEU A 130 -22.37 10.44 -0.34
CA LEU A 130 -22.31 8.98 -0.43
C LEU A 130 -23.16 8.43 -1.57
N GLU A 131 -24.28 9.07 -1.85
CA GLU A 131 -25.20 8.70 -2.93
C GLU A 131 -24.57 8.90 -4.30
N ASP A 132 -23.79 9.97 -4.46
CA ASP A 132 -23.03 10.22 -5.71
C ASP A 132 -22.00 9.11 -5.96
N VAL A 133 -21.34 8.66 -4.90
CA VAL A 133 -20.36 7.56 -5.01
C VAL A 133 -21.05 6.23 -5.32
N LYS A 134 -22.15 5.92 -4.63
CA LYS A 134 -22.94 4.71 -4.90
C LYS A 134 -23.44 4.66 -6.34
N ALA A 135 -23.92 5.79 -6.86
CA ALA A 135 -24.40 5.88 -8.24
C ALA A 135 -23.28 5.67 -9.29
N ALA A 136 -22.01 5.90 -8.91
CA ALA A 136 -20.86 5.73 -9.79
C ALA A 136 -20.31 4.29 -9.79
N ARG A 137 -20.76 3.45 -8.87
CA ARG A 137 -20.34 2.04 -8.84
C ARG A 137 -21.03 1.20 -9.92
N PRO A 138 -20.32 0.22 -10.51
CA PRO A 138 -20.89 -0.69 -11.50
C PRO A 138 -21.95 -1.64 -10.89
#